data_4726b989031c148b0e45cd501cce5918
#
_entry.id   4726b989031c148b0e45cd501cce5918
#
_cell.length_a   1.000
_cell.length_b   1.000
_cell.length_c   1.000
_cell.angle_alpha   90.00
_cell.angle_beta   90.00
_cell.angle_gamma   90.00
#
_symmetry.space_group_name_H-M   'P 1'
#
loop_
_entity.id
_entity.type
_entity.pdbx_description
1 polymer ?
#
loop_
_entity_poly.entity_id
_entity_poly.type
_entity_poly.pdbx_seq_one_letter_code
_entity_poly.pdbx_strand_id
1 'polypeptide(L)'
;HLPRRGNPTPPFYGEVGLVVPDLPVIKARLERLAEIGKFDGTPYELTPIDDTTMRIVSPFGVALKLHAAGSLDFLKPLGLAYVDIPVQPGKAVQLEKFYRDLVNTPTENLEIDGETTLSVTFGPHQYVRFRERELDDYELYSYHVAYYVTNYNAYRDRVIEQGSLQGEGAGQVFFFDGPFDPDSGEEILNFTQEVRSVYHPDFMRPLVNRWPIATEPFSDQRDVMESLADVPGLVYGTPK
;
A
#
# COMPACT_ATOMS: atom_id res chain seq x y z
N HIS A 1 5.58 -2.89 5.07
CA HIS A 1 6.55 -3.29 6.11
C HIS A 1 5.99 -3.01 7.49
N LEU A 2 6.27 -3.88 8.45
CA LEU A 2 5.97 -3.62 9.84
C LEU A 2 7.10 -2.74 10.44
N PRO A 3 6.77 -1.79 11.33
CA PRO A 3 7.80 -1.00 11.98
C PRO A 3 8.73 -1.89 12.80
N ARG A 4 10.00 -1.52 12.90
CA ARG A 4 10.94 -2.23 13.77
C ARG A 4 10.49 -2.12 15.22
N ARG A 5 10.67 -3.19 15.98
CA ARG A 5 10.33 -3.25 17.40
C ARG A 5 10.92 -2.03 18.15
N GLY A 6 10.06 -1.31 18.87
CA GLY A 6 10.46 -0.12 19.64
C GLY A 6 10.30 1.22 18.90
N ASN A 7 10.04 1.22 17.60
CA ASN A 7 9.72 2.44 16.88
C ASN A 7 8.19 2.69 16.87
N PRO A 8 7.73 3.92 17.06
CA PRO A 8 6.33 4.24 16.88
C PRO A 8 5.91 3.97 15.44
N THR A 9 4.66 3.57 15.23
CA THR A 9 4.09 3.51 13.89
C THR A 9 3.94 4.93 13.39
N PRO A 10 4.56 5.29 12.24
CA PRO A 10 4.39 6.62 11.70
C PRO A 10 2.91 6.83 11.30
N PRO A 11 2.35 8.03 11.46
CA PRO A 11 0.97 8.31 11.06
C PRO A 11 0.84 8.19 9.54
N PHE A 12 -0.18 7.50 9.05
CA PHE A 12 -0.56 7.50 7.65
C PHE A 12 -1.88 8.27 7.48
N TYR A 13 -1.80 9.41 6.85
CA TYR A 13 -2.96 10.32 6.68
C TYR A 13 -3.85 9.96 5.50
N GLY A 14 -3.46 8.96 4.73
CA GLY A 14 -4.22 8.42 3.61
C GLY A 14 -5.15 7.28 4.00
N GLU A 15 -5.67 6.60 2.98
CA GLU A 15 -6.55 5.45 3.15
C GLU A 15 -6.18 4.34 2.16
N VAL A 16 -6.24 3.09 2.59
CA VAL A 16 -5.97 1.93 1.73
C VAL A 16 -7.29 1.22 1.40
N GLY A 17 -7.63 1.16 0.11
CA GLY A 17 -8.80 0.44 -0.39
C GLY A 17 -8.51 -1.03 -0.66
N LEU A 18 -9.19 -1.91 0.04
CA LEU A 18 -9.08 -3.36 -0.11
C LEU A 18 -10.40 -3.96 -0.57
N VAL A 19 -10.35 -4.87 -1.53
CA VAL A 19 -11.46 -5.74 -1.86
C VAL A 19 -11.34 -7.04 -1.07
N VAL A 20 -12.44 -7.49 -0.47
CA VAL A 20 -12.51 -8.69 0.34
C VAL A 20 -13.63 -9.60 -0.12
N PRO A 21 -13.45 -10.93 -0.08
CA PRO A 21 -14.41 -11.88 -0.62
C PRO A 21 -15.74 -11.92 0.14
N ASP A 22 -15.72 -11.71 1.44
CA ASP A 22 -16.90 -11.79 2.30
C ASP A 22 -16.84 -10.72 3.40
N LEU A 23 -17.42 -9.56 3.08
CA LEU A 23 -17.42 -8.41 3.98
C LEU A 23 -18.21 -8.67 5.29
N PRO A 24 -19.40 -9.30 5.29
CA PRO A 24 -20.13 -9.67 6.50
C PRO A 24 -19.32 -10.55 7.44
N VAL A 25 -18.64 -11.57 6.93
CA VAL A 25 -17.81 -12.47 7.75
C VAL A 25 -16.65 -11.72 8.38
N ILE A 26 -16.01 -10.83 7.64
CA ILE A 26 -14.91 -10.00 8.19
C ILE A 26 -15.45 -9.07 9.28
N LYS A 27 -16.59 -8.40 9.03
CA LYS A 27 -17.25 -7.53 9.99
C LYS A 27 -17.53 -8.29 11.30
N ALA A 28 -18.21 -9.40 11.24
CA ALA A 28 -18.55 -10.22 12.41
C ALA A 28 -17.30 -10.68 13.18
N ARG A 29 -16.22 -11.03 12.47
CA ARG A 29 -14.95 -11.39 13.10
C ARG A 29 -14.30 -10.23 13.85
N LEU A 30 -14.29 -9.03 13.24
CA LEU A 30 -13.72 -7.84 13.85
C LEU A 30 -14.53 -7.39 15.08
N GLU A 31 -15.86 -7.41 14.99
CA GLU A 31 -16.76 -7.12 16.11
C GLU A 31 -16.48 -8.07 17.28
N ARG A 32 -16.40 -9.39 17.03
CA ARG A 32 -16.07 -10.35 18.05
C ARG A 32 -14.68 -10.12 18.67
N LEU A 33 -13.68 -9.73 17.89
CA LEU A 33 -12.35 -9.43 18.43
C LEU A 33 -12.37 -8.18 19.31
N ALA A 34 -13.17 -7.17 18.96
CA ALA A 34 -13.40 -5.99 19.79
C ALA A 34 -14.11 -6.35 21.10
N GLU A 35 -15.17 -7.16 21.05
CA GLU A 35 -15.93 -7.61 22.22
C GLU A 35 -15.06 -8.33 23.27
N ILE A 36 -14.06 -9.08 22.83
CA ILE A 36 -13.10 -9.77 23.73
C ILE A 36 -11.87 -8.93 24.08
N GLY A 37 -11.92 -7.61 23.84
CA GLY A 37 -10.88 -6.66 24.24
C GLY A 37 -9.57 -6.72 23.45
N LYS A 38 -9.54 -7.34 22.25
CA LYS A 38 -8.31 -7.47 21.47
C LYS A 38 -7.78 -6.13 20.94
N PHE A 39 -8.63 -5.11 20.90
CA PHE A 39 -8.29 -3.78 20.40
C PHE A 39 -8.29 -2.70 21.48
N ASP A 40 -8.43 -3.10 22.77
CA ASP A 40 -8.45 -2.16 23.89
C ASP A 40 -7.17 -1.31 23.95
N GLY A 41 -7.34 -0.02 24.18
CA GLY A 41 -6.24 0.93 24.24
C GLY A 41 -5.58 1.24 22.89
N THR A 42 -6.18 0.83 21.79
CA THR A 42 -5.73 1.15 20.42
C THR A 42 -6.68 2.13 19.74
N PRO A 43 -6.27 2.79 18.64
CA PRO A 43 -7.14 3.67 17.84
C PRO A 43 -8.15 2.90 16.96
N TYR A 44 -8.32 1.60 17.18
CA TYR A 44 -9.23 0.79 16.37
C TYR A 44 -10.65 1.36 16.34
N GLU A 45 -11.19 1.47 15.14
CA GLU A 45 -12.57 1.87 14.88
C GLU A 45 -13.13 1.07 13.70
N LEU A 46 -14.41 0.72 13.74
CA LEU A 46 -15.13 0.09 12.64
C LEU A 46 -16.40 0.87 12.36
N THR A 47 -16.52 1.41 11.15
CA THR A 47 -17.64 2.22 10.71
C THR A 47 -18.24 1.62 9.43
N PRO A 48 -19.43 0.99 9.48
CA PRO A 48 -20.17 0.61 8.29
C PRO A 48 -20.53 1.86 7.47
N ILE A 49 -20.35 1.82 6.15
CA ILE A 49 -20.73 2.90 5.23
C ILE A 49 -22.03 2.53 4.52
N ASP A 50 -22.05 1.34 3.93
CA ASP A 50 -23.21 0.76 3.26
C ASP A 50 -23.12 -0.78 3.28
N ASP A 51 -24.01 -1.47 2.53
CA ASP A 51 -24.04 -2.93 2.48
C ASP A 51 -22.79 -3.56 1.81
N THR A 52 -22.02 -2.78 1.08
CA THR A 52 -20.87 -3.24 0.30
C THR A 52 -19.54 -2.65 0.77
N THR A 53 -19.58 -1.73 1.72
CA THR A 53 -18.41 -0.95 2.10
C THR A 53 -18.38 -0.68 3.61
N MET A 54 -17.22 -0.85 4.23
CA MET A 54 -16.97 -0.40 5.61
C MET A 54 -15.59 0.22 5.73
N ARG A 55 -15.46 1.16 6.65
CA ARG A 55 -14.18 1.78 7.01
C ARG A 55 -13.68 1.22 8.34
N ILE A 56 -12.38 1.01 8.42
CA ILE A 56 -11.69 0.57 9.63
C ILE A 56 -10.51 1.50 9.88
N VAL A 57 -10.35 1.95 11.10
CA VAL A 57 -9.04 2.40 11.59
C VAL A 57 -8.38 1.21 12.25
N SER A 58 -7.22 0.81 11.76
CA SER A 58 -6.51 -0.35 12.31
C SER A 58 -5.98 -0.05 13.72
N PRO A 59 -5.61 -1.06 14.52
CA PRO A 59 -4.97 -0.85 15.83
C PRO A 59 -3.68 0.00 15.77
N PHE A 60 -3.13 0.20 14.58
CA PHE A 60 -1.94 1.03 14.33
C PHE A 60 -2.26 2.42 13.78
N GLY A 61 -3.53 2.80 13.70
CA GLY A 61 -3.98 4.11 13.21
C GLY A 61 -4.08 4.23 11.69
N VAL A 62 -3.85 3.16 10.93
CA VAL A 62 -3.99 3.19 9.47
C VAL A 62 -5.45 3.03 9.08
N ALA A 63 -5.96 3.95 8.26
CA ALA A 63 -7.30 3.86 7.70
C ALA A 63 -7.36 2.87 6.53
N LEU A 64 -8.33 1.97 6.59
CA LEU A 64 -8.62 0.98 5.55
C LEU A 64 -10.09 1.12 5.14
N LYS A 65 -10.36 1.10 3.85
CA LYS A 65 -11.72 1.00 3.31
C LYS A 65 -11.89 -0.37 2.68
N LEU A 66 -12.76 -1.18 3.26
CA LEU A 66 -13.01 -2.54 2.79
C LEU A 66 -14.24 -2.54 1.89
N HIS A 67 -14.10 -3.16 0.74
CA HIS A 67 -15.14 -3.28 -0.27
C HIS A 67 -15.49 -4.76 -0.49
N ALA A 68 -16.76 -5.07 -0.61
CA ALA A 68 -17.21 -6.40 -0.99
C ALA A 68 -16.72 -6.75 -2.40
N ALA A 69 -16.38 -8.01 -2.65
CA ALA A 69 -16.05 -8.48 -3.99
C ALA A 69 -17.18 -8.16 -4.97
N GLY A 70 -16.80 -7.56 -6.11
CA GLY A 70 -17.74 -7.15 -7.17
C GLY A 70 -18.40 -5.78 -6.95
N SER A 71 -18.13 -5.07 -5.84
CA SER A 71 -18.66 -3.71 -5.62
C SER A 71 -17.80 -2.62 -6.28
N LEU A 72 -16.55 -2.95 -6.61
CA LEU A 72 -15.65 -2.11 -7.39
C LEU A 72 -15.33 -2.80 -8.72
N ASP A 73 -14.88 -2.00 -9.69
CA ASP A 73 -14.26 -2.52 -10.91
C ASP A 73 -12.84 -3.05 -10.56
N PHE A 74 -12.82 -4.19 -9.88
CA PHE A 74 -11.62 -4.89 -9.45
C PHE A 74 -11.78 -6.39 -9.74
N LEU A 75 -10.85 -6.93 -10.53
CA LEU A 75 -11.01 -8.25 -11.16
C LEU A 75 -10.92 -9.44 -10.20
N LYS A 76 -10.36 -9.24 -9.00
CA LYS A 76 -10.14 -10.31 -8.03
C LYS A 76 -11.07 -10.16 -6.82
N PRO A 77 -11.47 -11.26 -6.20
CA PRO A 77 -12.30 -11.19 -4.99
C PRO A 77 -11.51 -10.73 -3.75
N LEU A 78 -10.19 -10.66 -3.84
CA LEU A 78 -9.30 -10.24 -2.75
C LEU A 78 -8.10 -9.48 -3.32
N GLY A 79 -7.85 -8.32 -2.78
CA GLY A 79 -6.63 -7.56 -3.11
C GLY A 79 -6.70 -6.08 -2.76
N LEU A 80 -5.60 -5.40 -3.01
CA LEU A 80 -5.47 -3.96 -2.88
C LEU A 80 -5.95 -3.31 -4.17
N ALA A 81 -7.02 -2.51 -4.06
CA ALA A 81 -7.59 -1.80 -5.20
C ALA A 81 -6.96 -0.41 -5.36
N TYR A 82 -6.76 0.32 -4.26
CA TYR A 82 -6.14 1.64 -4.31
C TYR A 82 -5.46 2.02 -3.00
N VAL A 83 -4.60 3.03 -3.12
CA VAL A 83 -4.05 3.79 -1.98
C VAL A 83 -4.36 5.26 -2.23
N ASP A 84 -5.12 5.87 -1.33
CA ASP A 84 -5.40 7.31 -1.34
C ASP A 84 -4.32 8.01 -0.52
N ILE A 85 -3.64 8.97 -1.15
CA ILE A 85 -2.60 9.79 -0.53
C ILE A 85 -3.09 11.23 -0.58
N PRO A 86 -3.30 11.87 0.56
CA PRO A 86 -3.67 13.28 0.56
C PRO A 86 -2.47 14.14 0.15
N VAL A 87 -2.72 15.18 -0.63
CA VAL A 87 -1.73 16.15 -1.08
C VAL A 87 -2.30 17.57 -0.98
N GLN A 88 -1.42 18.56 -0.91
CA GLN A 88 -1.84 19.95 -0.89
C GLN A 88 -2.55 20.34 -2.20
N PRO A 89 -3.49 21.28 -2.17
CA PRO A 89 -4.17 21.80 -3.34
C PRO A 89 -3.19 22.27 -4.44
N GLY A 90 -3.51 21.95 -5.69
CA GLY A 90 -2.70 22.25 -6.86
C GLY A 90 -1.60 21.23 -7.18
N LYS A 91 -1.37 20.24 -6.34
CA LYS A 91 -0.35 19.20 -6.57
C LYS A 91 -0.77 18.15 -7.60
N ALA A 92 -2.05 17.92 -7.81
CA ALA A 92 -2.55 16.90 -8.75
C ALA A 92 -2.03 17.14 -10.18
N VAL A 93 -2.05 18.40 -10.66
CA VAL A 93 -1.58 18.76 -12.01
C VAL A 93 -0.07 18.51 -12.19
N GLN A 94 0.72 18.84 -11.17
CA GLN A 94 2.17 18.60 -11.19
C GLN A 94 2.47 17.10 -11.17
N LEU A 95 1.79 16.34 -10.33
CA LEU A 95 1.92 14.89 -10.24
C LEU A 95 1.46 14.19 -11.52
N GLU A 96 0.40 14.68 -12.18
CA GLU A 96 -0.06 14.14 -13.46
C GLU A 96 1.05 14.17 -14.50
N LYS A 97 1.74 15.31 -14.63
CA LYS A 97 2.86 15.47 -15.57
C LYS A 97 3.98 14.46 -15.27
N PHE A 98 4.35 14.30 -14.00
CA PHE A 98 5.37 13.33 -13.61
C PHE A 98 4.98 11.91 -14.00
N TYR A 99 3.78 11.45 -13.61
CA TYR A 99 3.37 10.06 -13.85
C TYR A 99 3.10 9.77 -15.32
N ARG A 100 2.50 10.70 -16.05
CA ARG A 100 2.22 10.54 -17.47
C ARG A 100 3.49 10.61 -18.33
N ASP A 101 4.32 11.63 -18.13
CA ASP A 101 5.41 11.94 -19.07
C ASP A 101 6.72 11.20 -18.71
N LEU A 102 6.98 10.96 -17.41
CA LEU A 102 8.19 10.30 -16.97
C LEU A 102 7.98 8.81 -16.69
N VAL A 103 6.94 8.46 -15.90
CA VAL A 103 6.65 7.06 -15.60
C VAL A 103 5.98 6.34 -16.77
N ASN A 104 5.28 7.11 -17.63
CA ASN A 104 4.51 6.61 -18.77
C ASN A 104 3.38 5.66 -18.33
N THR A 105 2.62 6.09 -17.34
CA THR A 105 1.46 5.34 -16.82
C THR A 105 0.17 6.14 -17.02
N PRO A 106 -0.98 5.50 -17.26
CA PRO A 106 -2.27 6.18 -17.41
C PRO A 106 -2.65 6.95 -16.14
N THR A 107 -3.13 8.16 -16.35
CA THR A 107 -3.62 9.06 -15.31
C THR A 107 -5.03 9.54 -15.65
N GLU A 108 -5.82 9.83 -14.63
CA GLU A 108 -7.17 10.35 -14.75
C GLU A 108 -7.46 11.36 -13.64
N ASN A 109 -8.02 12.51 -13.99
CA ASN A 109 -8.47 13.51 -13.03
C ASN A 109 -9.94 13.25 -12.68
N LEU A 110 -10.23 13.09 -11.39
CA LEU A 110 -11.54 12.72 -10.85
C LEU A 110 -11.93 13.69 -9.73
N GLU A 111 -13.23 13.72 -9.44
CA GLU A 111 -13.76 14.26 -8.18
C GLU A 111 -14.25 13.10 -7.33
N ILE A 112 -13.62 12.92 -6.15
CA ILE A 112 -13.99 11.86 -5.20
C ILE A 112 -14.34 12.51 -3.86
N ASP A 113 -15.57 12.34 -3.42
CA ASP A 113 -16.08 12.93 -2.17
C ASP A 113 -15.92 14.47 -2.10
N GLY A 114 -15.96 15.16 -3.27
CA GLY A 114 -15.76 16.62 -3.37
C GLY A 114 -14.29 17.06 -3.33
N GLU A 115 -13.35 16.15 -3.46
CA GLU A 115 -11.91 16.44 -3.52
C GLU A 115 -11.38 16.19 -4.93
N THR A 116 -10.65 17.14 -5.48
CA THR A 116 -9.89 16.96 -6.73
C THR A 116 -8.88 15.82 -6.53
N THR A 117 -8.92 14.85 -7.38
CA THR A 117 -8.15 13.61 -7.24
C THR A 117 -7.47 13.24 -8.55
N LEU A 118 -6.14 13.08 -8.50
CA LEU A 118 -5.39 12.42 -9.57
C LEU A 118 -5.35 10.92 -9.31
N SER A 119 -5.91 10.12 -10.20
CA SER A 119 -5.82 8.66 -10.18
C SER A 119 -4.71 8.21 -11.13
N VAL A 120 -3.73 7.49 -10.60
CA VAL A 120 -2.57 6.94 -11.33
C VAL A 120 -2.69 5.43 -11.37
N THR A 121 -2.66 4.83 -12.55
CA THR A 121 -2.83 3.38 -12.75
C THR A 121 -1.49 2.64 -12.67
N PHE A 122 -1.35 1.68 -11.76
CA PHE A 122 -0.16 0.84 -11.62
C PHE A 122 -0.41 -0.66 -11.90
N GLY A 123 -1.63 -1.02 -12.21
CA GLY A 123 -2.00 -2.39 -12.56
C GLY A 123 -3.46 -2.46 -12.99
N PRO A 124 -3.94 -3.60 -13.49
CA PRO A 124 -5.33 -3.75 -13.86
C PRO A 124 -6.25 -3.43 -12.67
N HIS A 125 -6.96 -2.30 -12.75
CA HIS A 125 -7.86 -1.79 -11.70
C HIS A 125 -7.16 -1.56 -10.33
N GLN A 126 -5.87 -1.18 -10.37
CA GLN A 126 -5.10 -0.80 -9.18
C GLN A 126 -4.57 0.61 -9.31
N TYR A 127 -4.79 1.43 -8.29
CA TYR A 127 -4.54 2.87 -8.36
C TYR A 127 -3.77 3.38 -7.16
N VAL A 128 -2.92 4.37 -7.40
CA VAL A 128 -2.54 5.36 -6.38
C VAL A 128 -3.31 6.64 -6.71
N ARG A 129 -4.03 7.16 -5.72
CA ARG A 129 -4.85 8.35 -5.88
C ARG A 129 -4.29 9.46 -5.00
N PHE A 130 -3.99 10.59 -5.61
CA PHE A 130 -3.56 11.79 -4.91
C PHE A 130 -4.75 12.71 -4.75
N ARG A 131 -5.24 12.85 -3.51
CA ARG A 131 -6.45 13.59 -3.18
C ARG A 131 -6.09 14.95 -2.61
N GLU A 132 -6.50 16.03 -3.28
CA GLU A 132 -6.19 17.40 -2.83
C GLU A 132 -7.04 17.79 -1.63
N ARG A 133 -6.37 18.13 -0.53
CA ARG A 133 -6.98 18.71 0.67
C ARG A 133 -5.99 19.53 1.44
N GLU A 134 -6.48 20.52 2.19
CA GLU A 134 -5.64 21.27 3.13
C GLU A 134 -5.14 20.34 4.23
N LEU A 135 -3.86 20.39 4.50
CA LEU A 135 -3.19 19.57 5.50
C LEU A 135 -2.22 20.43 6.30
N ASP A 136 -2.39 20.41 7.61
CA ASP A 136 -1.44 21.01 8.55
C ASP A 136 -0.32 19.99 8.84
N ASP A 137 0.94 20.43 8.77
CA ASP A 137 2.14 19.66 9.16
C ASP A 137 2.21 18.24 8.56
N TYR A 138 1.92 18.13 7.25
CA TYR A 138 1.89 16.86 6.56
C TYR A 138 3.26 16.43 6.05
N GLU A 139 3.77 15.33 6.57
CA GLU A 139 5.04 14.73 6.16
C GLU A 139 4.85 13.29 5.66
N LEU A 140 5.27 13.04 4.43
CA LEU A 140 5.19 11.71 3.79
C LEU A 140 6.45 10.84 3.95
N TYR A 141 7.54 11.39 4.39
CA TYR A 141 8.86 10.76 4.36
C TYR A 141 9.00 9.42 5.13
N SER A 142 8.02 9.07 5.96
CA SER A 142 8.00 7.79 6.66
C SER A 142 7.43 6.62 5.87
N TYR A 143 6.92 6.88 4.66
CA TYR A 143 6.28 5.88 3.81
C TYR A 143 6.95 5.79 2.45
N HIS A 144 6.79 4.65 1.83
CA HIS A 144 7.02 4.49 0.41
C HIS A 144 5.92 3.65 -0.22
N VAL A 145 5.67 3.89 -1.50
CA VAL A 145 4.82 3.05 -2.34
C VAL A 145 5.71 2.23 -3.25
N ALA A 146 5.43 0.92 -3.33
CA ALA A 146 6.10 0.01 -4.25
C ALA A 146 5.17 -0.31 -5.42
N TYR A 147 5.65 -0.16 -6.65
CA TYR A 147 4.90 -0.49 -7.85
C TYR A 147 5.80 -1.06 -8.96
N TYR A 148 5.17 -1.73 -9.92
CA TYR A 148 5.85 -2.39 -11.02
C TYR A 148 5.67 -1.62 -12.32
N VAL A 149 6.77 -1.54 -13.10
CA VAL A 149 6.79 -0.84 -14.39
C VAL A 149 7.39 -1.71 -15.49
N THR A 150 6.96 -1.47 -16.72
CA THR A 150 7.48 -2.13 -17.92
C THR A 150 8.70 -1.43 -18.49
N ASN A 151 8.79 -0.10 -18.33
CA ASN A 151 9.86 0.77 -18.82
C ASN A 151 10.98 1.02 -17.80
N TYR A 152 11.28 0.03 -16.96
CA TYR A 152 12.17 0.13 -15.81
C TYR A 152 13.49 0.88 -16.10
N ASN A 153 14.23 0.47 -17.13
CA ASN A 153 15.55 1.08 -17.42
C ASN A 153 15.42 2.55 -17.81
N ALA A 154 14.51 2.88 -18.70
CA ALA A 154 14.32 4.28 -19.13
C ALA A 154 13.86 5.18 -17.98
N TYR A 155 13.02 4.66 -17.09
CA TYR A 155 12.59 5.38 -15.90
C TYR A 155 13.75 5.59 -14.92
N ARG A 156 14.49 4.54 -14.62
CA ARG A 156 15.67 4.58 -13.75
C ARG A 156 16.70 5.58 -14.23
N ASP A 157 17.03 5.56 -15.53
CA ASP A 157 18.02 6.45 -16.12
C ASP A 157 17.62 7.94 -15.97
N ARG A 158 16.33 8.26 -16.14
CA ARG A 158 15.82 9.62 -15.88
C ARG A 158 15.91 10.04 -14.41
N VAL A 159 15.63 9.13 -13.48
CA VAL A 159 15.79 9.38 -12.04
C VAL A 159 17.26 9.63 -11.69
N ILE A 160 18.19 8.92 -12.32
CA ILE A 160 19.64 9.15 -12.18
C ILE A 160 20.04 10.53 -12.74
N GLU A 161 19.56 10.87 -13.93
CA GLU A 161 19.82 12.17 -14.57
C GLU A 161 19.36 13.35 -13.70
N GLN A 162 18.25 13.17 -12.95
CA GLN A 162 17.74 14.16 -12.02
C GLN A 162 18.46 14.16 -10.65
N GLY A 163 19.35 13.19 -10.41
CA GLY A 163 20.06 13.07 -9.14
C GLY A 163 19.20 12.61 -7.95
N SER A 164 18.02 12.06 -8.21
CA SER A 164 17.04 11.68 -7.18
C SER A 164 17.17 10.21 -6.73
N LEU A 165 18.06 9.42 -7.35
CA LEU A 165 18.24 8.01 -7.00
C LEU A 165 18.81 7.87 -5.59
N GLN A 166 18.12 7.15 -4.72
CA GLN A 166 18.59 6.79 -3.38
C GLN A 166 19.39 5.49 -3.34
N GLY A 167 19.02 4.52 -4.14
CA GLY A 167 19.67 3.21 -4.15
C GLY A 167 18.99 2.20 -5.05
N GLU A 168 19.65 1.07 -5.19
CA GLU A 168 19.18 -0.05 -5.98
C GLU A 168 19.19 -1.34 -5.18
N GLY A 169 18.23 -2.21 -5.45
CA GLY A 169 18.10 -3.53 -4.84
C GLY A 169 18.27 -4.67 -5.83
N ALA A 170 18.36 -5.87 -5.33
CA ALA A 170 18.38 -7.07 -6.15
C ALA A 170 17.05 -7.26 -6.90
N GLY A 171 17.09 -7.86 -8.09
CA GLY A 171 15.88 -8.16 -8.87
C GLY A 171 15.28 -6.99 -9.65
N GLN A 172 16.10 -6.01 -10.01
CA GLN A 172 15.64 -4.80 -10.72
C GLN A 172 14.65 -3.97 -9.87
N VAL A 173 15.16 -3.46 -8.76
CA VAL A 173 14.49 -2.53 -7.86
C VAL A 173 15.33 -1.28 -7.73
N PHE A 174 14.73 -0.10 -7.77
CA PHE A 174 15.38 1.13 -7.34
C PHE A 174 14.45 1.96 -6.44
N PHE A 175 15.08 2.83 -5.66
CA PHE A 175 14.41 3.76 -4.77
C PHE A 175 14.82 5.18 -5.13
N PHE A 176 13.88 6.11 -5.05
CA PHE A 176 14.15 7.51 -5.26
C PHE A 176 13.24 8.41 -4.43
N ASP A 177 13.68 9.62 -4.18
CA ASP A 177 12.86 10.66 -3.58
C ASP A 177 12.10 11.45 -4.65
N GLY A 178 10.95 11.85 -4.34
CA GLY A 178 10.07 12.57 -5.25
C GLY A 178 8.75 11.84 -5.42
N PRO A 179 7.80 12.33 -6.21
CA PRO A 179 7.92 12.89 -7.57
C PRO A 179 8.59 14.26 -7.66
N PHE A 180 9.17 14.54 -8.81
CA PHE A 180 9.76 15.81 -9.18
C PHE A 180 9.18 16.32 -10.51
N ASP A 181 9.23 17.61 -10.75
CA ASP A 181 8.84 18.18 -12.03
C ASP A 181 9.85 17.74 -13.11
N PRO A 182 9.41 17.10 -14.21
CA PRO A 182 10.31 16.55 -15.22
C PRO A 182 11.12 17.60 -15.98
N ASP A 183 10.70 18.88 -15.99
CA ASP A 183 11.38 19.96 -16.69
C ASP A 183 12.34 20.75 -15.80
N SER A 184 11.92 21.05 -14.56
CA SER A 184 12.73 21.86 -13.64
C SER A 184 13.58 21.02 -12.68
N GLY A 185 13.19 19.76 -12.42
CA GLY A 185 13.79 18.91 -11.39
C GLY A 185 13.35 19.26 -9.96
N GLU A 186 12.46 20.24 -9.79
CA GLU A 186 11.95 20.59 -8.45
C GLU A 186 11.12 19.46 -7.86
N GLU A 187 11.36 19.16 -6.58
CA GLU A 187 10.56 18.19 -5.84
C GLU A 187 9.10 18.66 -5.72
N ILE A 188 8.17 17.83 -6.19
CA ILE A 188 6.73 18.08 -6.07
C ILE A 188 6.24 17.62 -4.71
N LEU A 189 6.74 16.48 -4.26
CA LEU A 189 6.29 15.80 -3.07
C LEU A 189 7.44 15.00 -2.45
N ASN A 190 7.72 15.21 -1.17
CA ASN A 190 8.71 14.42 -0.44
C ASN A 190 8.11 13.04 -0.09
N PHE A 191 8.36 12.07 -0.95
CA PHE A 191 7.73 10.77 -0.87
C PHE A 191 8.60 9.71 -1.55
N THR A 192 9.25 8.86 -0.78
CA THR A 192 10.08 7.80 -1.34
C THR A 192 9.25 6.82 -2.16
N GLN A 193 9.71 6.49 -3.36
CA GLN A 193 9.10 5.52 -4.23
C GLN A 193 10.04 4.33 -4.45
N GLU A 194 9.46 3.12 -4.38
CA GLU A 194 10.12 1.86 -4.71
C GLU A 194 9.61 1.39 -6.06
N VAL A 195 10.47 1.40 -7.06
CA VAL A 195 10.12 1.00 -8.41
C VAL A 195 10.69 -0.37 -8.70
N ARG A 196 9.84 -1.27 -9.17
CA ARG A 196 10.21 -2.64 -9.54
C ARG A 196 9.93 -2.90 -11.01
N SER A 197 10.80 -3.66 -11.64
CA SER A 197 10.53 -4.18 -12.98
C SER A 197 9.44 -5.25 -12.94
N VAL A 198 8.64 -5.37 -14.01
CA VAL A 198 7.73 -6.52 -14.21
C VAL A 198 8.47 -7.87 -14.30
N TYR A 199 9.80 -7.86 -14.45
CA TYR A 199 10.65 -9.06 -14.37
C TYR A 199 11.09 -9.39 -12.93
N HIS A 200 10.71 -8.58 -11.94
CA HIS A 200 11.00 -8.87 -10.55
C HIS A 200 10.31 -10.18 -10.11
N PRO A 201 10.97 -11.05 -9.31
CA PRO A 201 10.41 -12.35 -8.92
C PRO A 201 9.05 -12.31 -8.21
N ASP A 202 8.72 -11.18 -7.59
CA ASP A 202 7.45 -11.01 -6.89
C ASP A 202 6.32 -10.45 -7.78
N PHE A 203 6.61 -10.08 -9.03
CA PHE A 203 5.57 -9.60 -9.94
C PHE A 203 4.52 -10.69 -10.18
N MET A 204 3.25 -10.31 -10.07
CA MET A 204 2.10 -11.22 -10.21
C MET A 204 2.13 -12.45 -9.29
N ARG A 205 3.00 -12.44 -8.29
CA ARG A 205 3.07 -13.52 -7.31
C ARG A 205 1.76 -13.60 -6.52
N PRO A 206 1.10 -14.76 -6.45
CA PRO A 206 -0.14 -14.90 -5.71
C PRO A 206 0.06 -14.58 -4.23
N LEU A 207 -0.87 -13.82 -3.66
CA LEU A 207 -0.97 -13.68 -2.21
C LEU A 207 -1.53 -14.99 -1.66
N VAL A 208 -0.63 -15.81 -1.14
CA VAL A 208 -0.99 -17.09 -0.51
C VAL A 208 -0.51 -17.07 0.93
N ASN A 209 -1.28 -17.69 1.80
CA ASN A 209 -0.83 -17.94 3.16
C ASN A 209 0.28 -19.00 3.09
N ARG A 210 1.53 -18.56 3.27
CA ARG A 210 2.69 -19.44 3.19
C ARG A 210 3.09 -19.89 4.58
N TRP A 211 3.66 -21.06 4.63
CA TRP A 211 4.36 -21.50 5.81
C TRP A 211 5.50 -20.54 6.14
N PRO A 212 5.66 -20.08 7.39
CA PRO A 212 6.68 -19.08 7.74
C PRO A 212 8.10 -19.42 7.25
N ILE A 213 8.49 -20.68 7.33
CA ILE A 213 9.80 -21.16 6.88
C ILE A 213 10.03 -20.88 5.38
N ALA A 214 9.00 -20.96 4.55
CA ALA A 214 9.13 -20.72 3.13
C ALA A 214 9.17 -19.24 2.75
N THR A 215 8.80 -18.36 3.66
CA THR A 215 8.69 -16.91 3.41
C THR A 215 9.81 -16.10 4.04
N GLU A 216 10.51 -16.66 5.02
CA GLU A 216 11.54 -15.97 5.80
C GLU A 216 12.91 -16.62 5.63
N PRO A 217 13.57 -16.46 4.45
CA PRO A 217 14.85 -17.12 4.19
C PRO A 217 16.00 -16.60 5.05
N PHE A 218 15.79 -15.47 5.75
CA PHE A 218 16.82 -14.81 6.55
C PHE A 218 16.54 -14.79 8.05
N SER A 219 15.40 -15.30 8.50
CA SER A 219 15.09 -15.39 9.92
C SER A 219 15.66 -16.68 10.53
N ASP A 220 15.90 -16.67 11.85
CA ASP A 220 16.16 -17.92 12.56
C ASP A 220 14.84 -18.71 12.63
N GLN A 221 14.70 -19.64 11.72
CA GLN A 221 13.48 -20.43 11.53
C GLN A 221 13.13 -21.30 12.74
N ARG A 222 14.10 -21.55 13.62
CA ARG A 222 13.86 -22.35 14.86
C ARG A 222 12.95 -21.61 15.82
N ASP A 223 13.18 -20.33 16.05
CA ASP A 223 12.36 -19.53 16.96
C ASP A 223 10.91 -19.42 16.46
N VAL A 224 10.71 -19.34 15.14
CA VAL A 224 9.38 -19.30 14.53
C VAL A 224 8.68 -20.67 14.68
N MET A 225 9.41 -21.76 14.50
CA MET A 225 8.87 -23.12 14.64
C MET A 225 8.51 -23.43 16.09
N GLU A 226 9.37 -23.06 17.03
CA GLU A 226 9.10 -23.23 18.46
C GLU A 226 7.87 -22.42 18.90
N SER A 227 7.75 -21.17 18.46
CA SER A 227 6.58 -20.34 18.78
C SER A 227 5.26 -20.84 18.17
N LEU A 228 5.32 -21.54 17.04
CA LEU A 228 4.16 -22.12 16.38
C LEU A 228 3.76 -23.50 16.94
N ALA A 229 4.72 -24.23 17.53
CA ALA A 229 4.47 -25.53 18.12
C ALA A 229 3.48 -25.45 19.29
N ASP A 230 3.44 -24.33 19.98
CA ASP A 230 2.52 -24.08 21.11
C ASP A 230 1.12 -23.64 20.69
N VAL A 231 0.84 -23.45 19.40
CA VAL A 231 -0.47 -23.05 18.90
C VAL A 231 -1.26 -24.27 18.43
N PRO A 232 -2.25 -24.76 19.19
CA PRO A 232 -3.03 -25.94 18.80
C PRO A 232 -3.67 -25.77 17.42
N GLY A 233 -3.40 -26.72 16.51
CA GLY A 233 -3.98 -26.76 15.16
C GLY A 233 -3.22 -25.95 14.11
N LEU A 234 -2.11 -25.30 14.43
CA LEU A 234 -1.26 -24.60 13.45
C LEU A 234 -0.10 -25.46 12.92
N VAL A 235 0.14 -26.61 13.51
CA VAL A 235 1.18 -27.53 13.04
C VAL A 235 0.67 -28.27 11.82
N TYR A 236 1.00 -27.76 10.65
CA TYR A 236 0.78 -28.46 9.39
C TYR A 236 1.86 -29.51 9.18
N GLY A 237 1.44 -30.77 9.16
CA GLY A 237 2.22 -31.83 8.54
C GLY A 237 3.31 -32.45 9.39
N THR A 238 3.18 -32.58 10.69
CA THR A 238 3.81 -33.69 11.39
C THR A 238 3.03 -34.94 11.04
N PRO A 239 3.60 -35.89 10.28
CA PRO A 239 2.98 -37.19 10.12
C PRO A 239 2.85 -37.80 11.53
N LYS A 240 1.67 -38.28 11.85
CA LYS A 240 1.51 -39.17 12.99
C LYS A 240 2.23 -40.47 12.77
#